data_368ea0ed3dbddbd0d06f34ab8e380d21
#
_entry.id   368ea0ed3dbddbd0d06f34ab8e380d21
#
_cell.length_a   1.000
_cell.length_b   1.000
_cell.length_c   1.000
_cell.angle_alpha   90.00
_cell.angle_beta   90.00
_cell.angle_gamma   90.00
#
_symmetry.space_group_name_H-M   'P 1'
#
loop_
_entity.id
_entity.type
_entity.pdbx_description
1 polymer ?
#
loop_
_entity_poly.entity_id
_entity_poly.type
_entity_poly.pdbx_seq_one_letter_code
_entity_poly.pdbx_strand_id
1 'polypeptide(L)'
;TMRTFTVGEQALIGKLIANSADPVSCFPVKIIESVFQDNKVTFHAGDLAYFNFYVNEGKEDSVKEKVKTVYKRLLEAFNLVDYLKDQGMVTALVSTREKKTVFGEDVAYVSAGLVEVRVFVAENLVVEKMIDFMTNALFVSDSLKELQAEDFKTFEDKTLEESRKLVKKARNAVIIAFVAVLVAVGGIVFTALQNSNSQAPDPNVTLKPALE
;
A
#
# COMPACT_ATOMS: atom_id res chain seq x y z
N THR A 1 13.34 2.04 9.56
CA THR A 1 12.88 2.00 8.15
C THR A 1 11.44 1.55 8.13
N MET A 2 10.56 2.33 7.55
CA MET A 2 9.14 1.99 7.45
C MET A 2 8.95 0.93 6.37
N ARG A 3 8.21 -0.15 6.67
CA ARG A 3 7.94 -1.22 5.69
C ARG A 3 6.89 -0.79 4.65
N THR A 4 6.91 -1.43 3.51
CA THR A 4 5.84 -1.30 2.51
C THR A 4 4.58 -2.03 2.98
N PHE A 5 3.42 -1.41 2.82
CA PHE A 5 2.13 -2.01 3.17
C PHE A 5 1.53 -2.75 1.97
N THR A 6 1.00 -3.93 2.22
CA THR A 6 0.21 -4.67 1.23
C THR A 6 -1.12 -3.98 0.95
N VAL A 7 -1.75 -4.26 -0.20
CA VAL A 7 -3.08 -3.70 -0.54
C VAL A 7 -4.13 -4.02 0.55
N GLY A 8 -4.05 -5.21 1.16
CA GLY A 8 -4.93 -5.59 2.26
C GLY A 8 -4.71 -4.73 3.51
N GLU A 9 -3.46 -4.47 3.88
CA GLU A 9 -3.11 -3.62 5.01
C GLU A 9 -3.49 -2.16 4.77
N GLN A 10 -3.30 -1.64 3.56
CA GLN A 10 -3.74 -0.29 3.17
C GLN A 10 -5.26 -0.13 3.33
N ALA A 11 -6.04 -1.15 2.94
CA ALA A 11 -7.48 -1.15 3.13
C ALA A 11 -7.87 -1.16 4.63
N LEU A 12 -7.14 -1.92 5.47
CA LEU A 12 -7.36 -1.92 6.92
C LEU A 12 -6.99 -0.57 7.55
N ILE A 13 -5.89 0.05 7.14
CA ILE A 13 -5.49 1.40 7.58
C ILE A 13 -6.56 2.42 7.19
N GLY A 14 -7.08 2.35 5.97
CA GLY A 14 -8.18 3.21 5.53
C GLY A 14 -9.41 3.11 6.44
N LYS A 15 -9.78 1.89 6.83
CA LYS A 15 -10.87 1.66 7.79
C LYS A 15 -10.55 2.22 9.19
N LEU A 16 -9.32 2.06 9.68
CA LEU A 16 -8.89 2.63 10.96
C LEU A 16 -9.02 4.15 10.97
N ILE A 17 -8.54 4.81 9.93
CA ILE A 17 -8.62 6.27 9.79
C ILE A 17 -10.07 6.73 9.71
N ALA A 18 -10.89 6.09 8.89
CA ALA A 18 -12.31 6.42 8.76
C ALA A 18 -13.07 6.28 10.09
N ASN A 19 -12.78 5.22 10.85
CA ASN A 19 -13.43 4.95 12.12
C ASN A 19 -12.88 5.82 13.28
N SER A 20 -11.68 6.37 13.16
CA SER A 20 -11.03 7.14 14.23
C SER A 20 -11.74 8.46 14.57
N ALA A 21 -12.55 8.98 13.65
CA ALA A 21 -13.33 10.20 13.86
C ALA A 21 -14.55 9.99 14.75
N ASP A 22 -15.01 8.77 14.94
CA ASP A 22 -16.18 8.44 15.73
C ASP A 22 -15.80 7.66 17.01
N PRO A 23 -16.07 8.22 18.21
CA PRO A 23 -15.77 7.55 19.48
C PRO A 23 -16.43 6.18 19.65
N VAL A 24 -17.49 5.89 18.91
CA VAL A 24 -18.19 4.59 18.96
C VAL A 24 -17.51 3.57 18.05
N SER A 25 -16.88 4.03 16.96
CA SER A 25 -16.28 3.20 15.92
C SER A 25 -14.76 3.09 16.01
N CYS A 26 -14.09 3.79 16.95
CA CYS A 26 -12.63 3.80 17.08
C CYS A 26 -12.02 2.50 17.63
N PHE A 27 -12.83 1.46 17.82
CA PHE A 27 -12.38 0.15 18.27
C PHE A 27 -11.80 -0.66 17.10
N PRO A 28 -10.61 -1.28 17.27
CA PRO A 28 -9.96 -2.05 16.19
C PRO A 28 -10.82 -3.20 15.68
N VAL A 29 -11.70 -3.73 16.51
CA VAL A 29 -12.63 -4.78 16.10
C VAL A 29 -13.49 -4.38 14.88
N LYS A 30 -13.74 -3.10 14.67
CA LYS A 30 -14.49 -2.60 13.52
C LYS A 30 -13.77 -2.82 12.18
N ILE A 31 -12.43 -2.87 12.17
CA ILE A 31 -11.69 -3.13 10.93
C ILE A 31 -11.81 -4.59 10.47
N ILE A 32 -12.09 -5.51 11.42
CA ILE A 32 -12.25 -6.94 11.14
C ILE A 32 -13.73 -7.37 11.06
N GLU A 33 -14.67 -6.46 11.27
CA GLU A 33 -16.10 -6.76 11.27
C GLU A 33 -16.57 -7.48 10.00
N SER A 34 -16.09 -7.02 8.83
CA SER A 34 -16.41 -7.67 7.56
C SER A 34 -15.93 -9.13 7.48
N VAL A 35 -14.81 -9.46 8.14
CA VAL A 35 -14.31 -10.84 8.18
C VAL A 35 -15.31 -11.76 8.88
N PHE A 36 -15.93 -11.27 9.94
CA PHE A 36 -16.95 -12.00 10.69
C PHE A 36 -18.25 -12.13 9.91
N GLN A 37 -18.69 -11.05 9.27
CA GLN A 37 -19.91 -11.04 8.45
C GLN A 37 -19.77 -11.96 7.23
N ASP A 38 -18.68 -11.84 6.45
CA ASP A 38 -18.45 -12.62 5.24
C ASP A 38 -18.35 -14.13 5.52
N ASN A 39 -17.77 -14.50 6.66
CA ASN A 39 -17.62 -15.90 7.06
C ASN A 39 -18.77 -16.43 7.91
N LYS A 40 -19.72 -15.58 8.27
CA LYS A 40 -20.82 -15.89 9.19
C LYS A 40 -20.31 -16.52 10.49
N VAL A 41 -19.49 -15.76 11.21
CA VAL A 41 -18.83 -16.21 12.45
C VAL A 41 -19.04 -15.20 13.57
N THR A 42 -19.16 -15.68 14.80
CA THR A 42 -19.09 -14.87 16.02
C THR A 42 -17.92 -15.32 16.88
N PHE A 43 -17.41 -14.44 17.71
CA PHE A 43 -16.40 -14.77 18.72
C PHE A 43 -17.00 -14.61 20.10
N HIS A 44 -16.78 -15.59 20.96
CA HIS A 44 -17.21 -15.61 22.35
C HIS A 44 -15.99 -15.72 23.26
N ALA A 45 -15.79 -14.69 24.09
CA ALA A 45 -14.78 -14.68 25.13
C ALA A 45 -15.44 -15.11 26.46
N GLY A 46 -14.99 -16.22 27.02
CA GLY A 46 -15.44 -16.77 28.29
C GLY A 46 -14.36 -17.63 28.89
N ASP A 47 -14.69 -18.51 29.84
CA ASP A 47 -13.76 -19.47 30.43
C ASP A 47 -13.08 -20.35 29.34
N LEU A 48 -13.85 -20.68 28.32
CA LEU A 48 -13.37 -21.30 27.08
C LEU A 48 -13.79 -20.41 25.92
N ALA A 49 -12.81 -19.72 25.32
CA ALA A 49 -13.08 -18.88 24.15
C ALA A 49 -13.31 -19.75 22.91
N TYR A 50 -14.26 -19.36 22.07
CA TYR A 50 -14.55 -20.08 20.83
C TYR A 50 -15.08 -19.15 19.75
N PHE A 51 -14.89 -19.60 18.49
CA PHE A 51 -15.61 -19.07 17.33
C PHE A 51 -16.85 -19.94 17.06
N ASN A 52 -17.99 -19.32 16.81
CA ASN A 52 -19.20 -19.99 16.40
C ASN A 52 -19.48 -19.71 14.92
N PHE A 53 -19.35 -20.72 14.08
CA PHE A 53 -19.56 -20.63 12.63
C PHE A 53 -20.98 -21.04 12.29
N TYR A 54 -21.67 -20.24 11.48
CA TYR A 54 -23.02 -20.52 11.01
C TYR A 54 -22.95 -21.04 9.57
N VAL A 55 -23.37 -22.28 9.35
CA VAL A 55 -23.30 -22.97 8.05
C VAL A 55 -24.62 -23.63 7.73
N ASN A 56 -24.88 -23.89 6.45
CA ASN A 56 -26.02 -24.71 6.05
C ASN A 56 -25.83 -26.15 6.54
N GLU A 57 -26.93 -26.82 6.87
CA GLU A 57 -26.95 -28.22 7.21
C GLU A 57 -26.26 -29.07 6.13
N GLY A 58 -25.42 -30.00 6.53
CA GLY A 58 -24.63 -30.84 5.63
C GLY A 58 -23.38 -30.17 5.02
N LYS A 59 -23.04 -28.94 5.45
CA LYS A 59 -21.81 -28.23 4.99
C LYS A 59 -20.81 -27.95 6.11
N GLU A 60 -20.86 -28.74 7.17
CA GLU A 60 -19.98 -28.57 8.35
C GLU A 60 -18.48 -28.69 7.98
N ASP A 61 -18.14 -29.50 6.97
CA ASP A 61 -16.76 -29.64 6.47
C ASP A 61 -16.19 -28.32 5.92
N SER A 62 -17.05 -27.41 5.43
CA SER A 62 -16.63 -26.09 4.95
C SER A 62 -16.06 -25.18 6.05
N VAL A 63 -16.33 -25.51 7.32
CA VAL A 63 -15.87 -24.74 8.47
C VAL A 63 -14.34 -24.72 8.55
N LYS A 64 -13.66 -25.81 8.19
CA LYS A 64 -12.18 -25.87 8.21
C LYS A 64 -11.53 -24.76 7.37
N GLU A 65 -12.06 -24.53 6.17
CA GLU A 65 -11.53 -23.45 5.29
C GLU A 65 -11.92 -22.07 5.80
N LYS A 66 -13.11 -21.92 6.36
CA LYS A 66 -13.51 -20.65 6.99
C LYS A 66 -12.63 -20.32 8.20
N VAL A 67 -12.32 -21.31 9.04
CA VAL A 67 -11.40 -21.15 10.18
C VAL A 67 -10.06 -20.62 9.70
N LYS A 68 -9.43 -21.25 8.71
CA LYS A 68 -8.15 -20.79 8.15
C LYS A 68 -8.24 -19.34 7.65
N THR A 69 -9.32 -19.01 6.95
CA THR A 69 -9.54 -17.66 6.41
C THR A 69 -9.67 -16.64 7.53
N VAL A 70 -10.48 -16.93 8.55
CA VAL A 70 -10.69 -16.04 9.68
C VAL A 70 -9.38 -15.84 10.44
N TYR A 71 -8.68 -16.91 10.82
CA TYR A 71 -7.41 -16.81 11.54
C TYR A 71 -6.35 -16.02 10.75
N LYS A 72 -6.22 -16.28 9.46
CA LYS A 72 -5.28 -15.53 8.62
C LYS A 72 -5.58 -14.02 8.66
N ARG A 73 -6.84 -13.63 8.49
CA ARG A 73 -7.25 -12.22 8.51
C ARG A 73 -7.10 -11.57 9.89
N LEU A 74 -7.37 -12.32 10.95
CA LEU A 74 -7.14 -11.83 12.31
C LEU A 74 -5.67 -11.58 12.56
N LEU A 75 -4.79 -12.52 12.21
CA LEU A 75 -3.35 -12.35 12.38
C LEU A 75 -2.79 -11.19 11.54
N GLU A 76 -3.26 -11.01 10.31
CA GLU A 76 -2.92 -9.85 9.48
C GLU A 76 -3.29 -8.53 10.20
N ALA A 77 -4.50 -8.45 10.76
CA ALA A 77 -4.97 -7.26 11.47
C ALA A 77 -4.21 -7.02 12.78
N PHE A 78 -3.95 -8.07 13.57
CA PHE A 78 -3.19 -7.98 14.82
C PHE A 78 -1.77 -7.46 14.56
N ASN A 79 -1.05 -8.09 13.62
CA ASN A 79 0.30 -7.71 13.25
C ASN A 79 0.37 -6.27 12.73
N LEU A 80 -0.64 -5.85 11.95
CA LEU A 80 -0.71 -4.48 11.45
C LEU A 80 -0.89 -3.48 12.59
N VAL A 81 -1.85 -3.71 13.50
CA VAL A 81 -2.10 -2.80 14.62
C VAL A 81 -0.91 -2.73 15.56
N ASP A 82 -0.27 -3.86 15.87
CA ASP A 82 0.94 -3.88 16.70
C ASP A 82 2.06 -3.09 16.03
N TYR A 83 2.30 -3.30 14.73
CA TYR A 83 3.29 -2.52 13.98
C TYR A 83 3.00 -1.01 14.02
N LEU A 84 1.74 -0.60 13.80
CA LEU A 84 1.35 0.80 13.84
C LEU A 84 1.52 1.42 15.24
N LYS A 85 1.26 0.65 16.31
CA LYS A 85 1.54 1.06 17.69
C LYS A 85 3.04 1.26 17.93
N ASP A 86 3.87 0.32 17.50
CA ASP A 86 5.33 0.38 17.64
C ASP A 86 5.94 1.57 16.90
N GLN A 87 5.33 1.97 15.78
CA GLN A 87 5.72 3.16 15.02
C GLN A 87 5.13 4.47 15.57
N GLY A 88 4.34 4.43 16.65
CA GLY A 88 3.67 5.62 17.19
C GLY A 88 2.59 6.21 16.29
N MET A 89 2.15 5.47 15.28
CA MET A 89 1.10 5.90 14.35
C MET A 89 -0.30 5.70 14.90
N VAL A 90 -0.42 4.83 15.89
CA VAL A 90 -1.67 4.52 16.58
C VAL A 90 -1.39 4.40 18.07
N THR A 91 -2.25 4.99 18.89
CA THR A 91 -2.22 4.86 20.35
C THR A 91 -3.46 4.13 20.81
N ALA A 92 -3.28 3.09 21.64
CA ALA A 92 -4.39 2.39 22.26
C ALA A 92 -4.70 2.98 23.64
N LEU A 93 -5.97 3.27 23.88
CA LEU A 93 -6.47 3.64 25.19
C LEU A 93 -7.43 2.57 25.70
N VAL A 94 -7.18 2.11 26.92
CA VAL A 94 -8.08 1.16 27.55
C VAL A 94 -9.45 1.83 27.77
N SER A 95 -10.48 1.26 27.19
CA SER A 95 -11.83 1.73 27.42
C SER A 95 -12.31 1.27 28.80
N THR A 96 -12.95 2.17 29.53
CA THR A 96 -13.64 1.84 30.79
C THR A 96 -14.99 1.14 30.56
N ARG A 97 -15.36 0.88 29.30
CA ARG A 97 -16.60 0.16 28.98
C ARG A 97 -16.54 -1.28 29.50
N GLU A 98 -17.69 -1.81 29.83
CA GLU A 98 -17.85 -3.23 30.19
C GLU A 98 -17.19 -4.12 29.13
N LYS A 99 -16.42 -5.11 29.58
CA LYS A 99 -15.78 -6.08 28.68
C LYS A 99 -16.86 -6.79 27.89
N LYS A 100 -16.96 -6.51 26.60
CA LYS A 100 -17.80 -7.31 25.71
C LYS A 100 -17.24 -8.72 25.66
N THR A 101 -18.08 -9.69 25.93
CA THR A 101 -17.73 -11.12 25.87
C THR A 101 -18.10 -11.76 24.54
N VAL A 102 -18.90 -11.08 23.73
CA VAL A 102 -19.34 -11.56 22.41
C VAL A 102 -19.09 -10.50 21.35
N PHE A 103 -18.56 -10.92 20.21
CA PHE A 103 -18.42 -10.10 19.01
C PHE A 103 -19.15 -10.76 17.83
N GLY A 104 -19.85 -9.94 17.01
CA GLY A 104 -20.62 -10.43 15.86
C GLY A 104 -22.05 -10.82 16.20
N GLU A 105 -22.68 -10.22 17.21
CA GLU A 105 -24.09 -10.50 17.57
C GLU A 105 -25.04 -10.30 16.38
N ASP A 106 -24.78 -9.28 15.54
CA ASP A 106 -25.55 -9.03 14.32
C ASP A 106 -25.44 -10.20 13.32
N VAL A 107 -24.26 -10.86 13.28
CA VAL A 107 -24.03 -12.05 12.46
C VAL A 107 -24.87 -13.21 12.95
N ALA A 108 -24.93 -13.41 14.26
CA ALA A 108 -25.77 -14.45 14.85
C ALA A 108 -27.24 -14.25 14.48
N TYR A 109 -27.74 -13.02 14.57
CA TYR A 109 -29.12 -12.68 14.23
C TYR A 109 -29.47 -12.96 12.75
N VAL A 110 -28.63 -12.50 11.81
CA VAL A 110 -28.88 -12.71 10.37
C VAL A 110 -28.60 -14.14 9.92
N SER A 111 -28.00 -14.96 10.78
CA SER A 111 -27.70 -16.37 10.52
C SER A 111 -28.69 -17.33 11.18
N ALA A 112 -29.80 -16.82 11.69
CA ALA A 112 -30.85 -17.65 12.27
C ALA A 112 -31.33 -18.73 11.29
N GLY A 113 -31.47 -19.97 11.78
CA GLY A 113 -31.83 -21.13 10.97
C GLY A 113 -30.63 -21.86 10.30
N LEU A 114 -29.40 -21.40 10.50
CA LEU A 114 -28.19 -22.14 10.13
C LEU A 114 -27.71 -23.03 11.28
N VAL A 115 -26.94 -24.06 10.94
CA VAL A 115 -26.29 -24.95 11.94
C VAL A 115 -25.09 -24.22 12.54
N GLU A 116 -24.96 -24.27 13.85
CA GLU A 116 -23.85 -23.72 14.61
C GLU A 116 -22.74 -24.76 14.78
N VAL A 117 -21.53 -24.40 14.40
CA VAL A 117 -20.33 -25.23 14.61
C VAL A 117 -19.33 -24.44 15.47
N ARG A 118 -19.07 -24.94 16.68
CA ARG A 118 -18.13 -24.31 17.62
C ARG A 118 -16.71 -24.79 17.37
N VAL A 119 -15.79 -23.84 17.31
CA VAL A 119 -14.36 -24.08 17.20
C VAL A 119 -13.67 -23.39 18.37
N PHE A 120 -13.14 -24.16 19.30
CA PHE A 120 -12.45 -23.63 20.47
C PHE A 120 -11.12 -23.03 20.08
N VAL A 121 -10.76 -21.90 20.69
CA VAL A 121 -9.51 -21.21 20.50
C VAL A 121 -8.51 -21.72 21.53
N ALA A 122 -7.53 -22.47 21.09
CA ALA A 122 -6.49 -23.03 21.96
C ALA A 122 -5.36 -22.02 22.27
N GLU A 123 -5.15 -21.03 21.39
CA GLU A 123 -4.07 -20.07 21.54
C GLU A 123 -4.52 -18.88 22.39
N ASN A 124 -4.02 -18.79 23.63
CA ASN A 124 -4.30 -17.67 24.53
C ASN A 124 -4.00 -16.31 23.90
N LEU A 125 -2.93 -16.22 23.10
CA LEU A 125 -2.56 -14.98 22.42
C LEU A 125 -3.69 -14.45 21.52
N VAL A 126 -4.38 -15.33 20.79
CA VAL A 126 -5.50 -14.93 19.92
C VAL A 126 -6.65 -14.41 20.75
N VAL A 127 -6.94 -15.07 21.87
CA VAL A 127 -8.01 -14.66 22.81
C VAL A 127 -7.70 -13.28 23.39
N GLU A 128 -6.50 -13.07 23.90
CA GLU A 128 -6.05 -11.79 24.45
C GLU A 128 -6.14 -10.66 23.42
N LYS A 129 -5.63 -10.89 22.22
CA LYS A 129 -5.68 -9.90 21.12
C LYS A 129 -7.12 -9.59 20.69
N MET A 130 -8.00 -10.59 20.65
CA MET A 130 -9.42 -10.36 20.36
C MET A 130 -10.08 -9.51 21.44
N ILE A 131 -9.81 -9.80 22.71
CA ILE A 131 -10.31 -8.99 23.84
C ILE A 131 -9.80 -7.56 23.72
N ASP A 132 -8.50 -7.37 23.44
CA ASP A 132 -7.91 -6.04 23.24
C ASP A 132 -8.58 -5.28 22.08
N PHE A 133 -8.87 -5.96 20.97
CA PHE A 133 -9.55 -5.36 19.82
C PHE A 133 -10.99 -4.95 20.13
N MET A 134 -11.67 -5.66 21.05
CA MET A 134 -13.03 -5.34 21.48
C MET A 134 -13.10 -4.23 22.54
N THR A 135 -12.04 -4.10 23.35
CA THR A 135 -12.09 -3.24 24.56
C THR A 135 -11.26 -1.97 24.45
N ASN A 136 -10.19 -1.95 23.65
CA ASN A 136 -9.31 -0.82 23.55
C ASN A 136 -9.69 0.07 22.37
N ALA A 137 -9.89 1.36 22.63
CA ALA A 137 -10.07 2.36 21.58
C ALA A 137 -8.72 2.70 20.93
N LEU A 138 -8.68 2.88 19.61
CA LEU A 138 -7.49 3.30 18.89
C LEU A 138 -7.62 4.76 18.44
N PHE A 139 -6.57 5.53 18.73
CA PHE A 139 -6.42 6.88 18.25
C PHE A 139 -5.35 6.91 17.15
N VAL A 140 -5.73 7.40 16.00
CA VAL A 140 -4.89 7.51 14.82
C VAL A 140 -4.14 8.83 14.85
N SER A 141 -2.82 8.79 14.71
CA SER A 141 -1.98 9.99 14.60
C SER A 141 -2.15 10.67 13.25
N ASP A 142 -1.81 11.95 13.19
CA ASP A 142 -1.83 12.69 11.92
C ASP A 142 -0.79 12.14 10.94
N SER A 143 0.33 11.60 11.41
CA SER A 143 1.34 10.95 10.55
C SER A 143 0.78 9.75 9.79
N LEU A 144 -0.17 8.97 10.36
CA LEU A 144 -0.81 7.89 9.63
C LEU A 144 -1.79 8.40 8.56
N LYS A 145 -2.49 9.51 8.84
CA LYS A 145 -3.37 10.17 7.86
C LYS A 145 -2.58 10.75 6.69
N GLU A 146 -1.44 11.38 6.99
CA GLU A 146 -0.52 11.89 5.98
C GLU A 146 0.03 10.77 5.10
N LEU A 147 0.45 9.65 5.71
CA LEU A 147 0.93 8.49 4.97
C LEU A 147 -0.14 7.94 4.02
N GLN A 148 -1.40 7.90 4.44
CA GLN A 148 -2.52 7.52 3.55
C GLN A 148 -2.73 8.53 2.43
N ALA A 149 -2.71 9.83 2.73
CA ALA A 149 -2.88 10.91 1.75
C ALA A 149 -1.77 10.89 0.68
N GLU A 150 -0.59 10.38 1.02
CA GLU A 150 0.56 10.21 0.15
C GLU A 150 0.63 8.83 -0.52
N ASP A 151 -0.50 8.10 -0.58
CA ASP A 151 -0.61 6.78 -1.20
C ASP A 151 0.38 5.76 -0.62
N PHE A 152 0.58 5.80 0.70
CA PHE A 152 1.48 4.94 1.46
C PHE A 152 2.95 4.95 1.01
N LYS A 153 3.37 6.03 0.31
CA LYS A 153 4.77 6.21 -0.09
C LYS A 153 5.62 6.59 1.10
N THR A 154 6.63 5.80 1.36
CA THR A 154 7.62 6.13 2.38
C THR A 154 8.53 7.25 1.90
N PHE A 155 9.24 7.90 2.83
CA PHE A 155 10.25 8.91 2.48
C PHE A 155 11.31 8.34 1.52
N GLU A 156 11.69 7.09 1.70
CA GLU A 156 12.65 6.39 0.83
C GLU A 156 12.07 6.19 -0.58
N ASP A 157 10.79 5.82 -0.70
CA ASP A 157 10.13 5.68 -2.01
C ASP A 157 10.07 7.01 -2.74
N LYS A 158 9.76 8.11 -2.03
CA LYS A 158 9.74 9.47 -2.59
C LYS A 158 11.12 9.88 -3.09
N THR A 159 12.15 9.68 -2.25
CA THR A 159 13.54 10.00 -2.60
C THR A 159 14.01 9.19 -3.81
N LEU A 160 13.63 7.90 -3.89
CA LEU A 160 13.94 7.04 -5.02
C LEU A 160 13.22 7.51 -6.31
N GLU A 161 11.95 7.88 -6.18
CA GLU A 161 11.17 8.40 -7.32
C GLU A 161 11.72 9.72 -7.82
N GLU A 162 12.10 10.64 -6.93
CA GLU A 162 12.76 11.90 -7.28
C GLU A 162 14.11 11.66 -7.96
N SER A 163 14.92 10.77 -7.41
CA SER A 163 16.19 10.37 -8.01
C SER A 163 16.00 9.81 -9.42
N ARG A 164 15.01 8.94 -9.63
CA ARG A 164 14.67 8.42 -10.96
C ARG A 164 14.22 9.52 -11.93
N LYS A 165 13.43 10.49 -11.46
CA LYS A 165 13.01 11.66 -12.26
C LYS A 165 14.23 12.52 -12.66
N LEU A 166 15.17 12.74 -11.72
CA LEU A 166 16.40 13.48 -11.99
C LEU A 166 17.29 12.76 -13.01
N VAL A 167 17.49 11.45 -12.86
CA VAL A 167 18.26 10.63 -13.83
C VAL A 167 17.61 10.69 -15.22
N LYS A 168 16.29 10.60 -15.31
CA LYS A 168 15.57 10.70 -16.58
C LYS A 168 15.73 12.07 -17.22
N LYS A 169 15.66 13.17 -16.45
CA LYS A 169 15.92 14.53 -16.91
C LYS A 169 17.37 14.70 -17.40
N ALA A 170 18.34 14.21 -16.62
CA ALA A 170 19.76 14.25 -17.00
C ALA A 170 20.02 13.48 -18.31
N ARG A 171 19.44 12.28 -18.46
CA ARG A 171 19.54 11.50 -19.71
C ARG A 171 18.99 12.26 -20.91
N ASN A 172 17.83 12.90 -20.75
CA ASN A 172 17.24 13.70 -21.84
C ASN A 172 18.11 14.90 -22.17
N ALA A 173 18.71 15.59 -21.19
CA ALA A 173 19.64 16.70 -21.43
C ALA A 173 20.90 16.26 -22.19
N VAL A 174 21.45 15.08 -21.86
CA VAL A 174 22.59 14.50 -22.57
C VAL A 174 22.25 14.20 -24.05
N ILE A 175 21.05 13.64 -24.29
CA ILE A 175 20.58 13.37 -25.65
C ILE A 175 20.46 14.68 -26.47
N ILE A 176 19.87 15.72 -25.88
CA ILE A 176 19.73 17.03 -26.53
C ILE A 176 21.10 17.64 -26.82
N ALA A 177 22.04 17.59 -25.86
CA ALA A 177 23.40 18.07 -26.05
C ALA A 177 24.14 17.31 -27.19
N PHE A 178 23.96 15.99 -27.24
CA PHE A 178 24.55 15.16 -28.29
C PHE A 178 24.01 15.52 -29.69
N VAL A 179 22.70 15.72 -29.81
CA VAL A 179 22.06 16.16 -31.06
C VAL A 179 22.60 17.55 -31.48
N ALA A 180 22.72 18.48 -30.51
CA ALA A 180 23.26 19.81 -30.80
C ALA A 180 24.69 19.75 -31.32
N VAL A 181 25.54 18.88 -30.76
CA VAL A 181 26.92 18.65 -31.24
C VAL A 181 26.92 18.08 -32.65
N LEU A 182 26.07 17.11 -32.96
CA LEU A 182 25.96 16.54 -34.30
C LEU A 182 25.52 17.59 -35.34
N VAL A 183 24.59 18.46 -34.99
CA VAL A 183 24.16 19.57 -35.88
C VAL A 183 25.30 20.57 -36.11
N ALA A 184 26.04 20.91 -35.05
CA ALA A 184 27.16 21.83 -35.16
C ALA A 184 28.29 21.26 -36.06
N VAL A 185 28.66 20.00 -35.87
CA VAL A 185 29.68 19.31 -36.70
C VAL A 185 29.18 19.20 -38.13
N GLY A 186 27.94 18.84 -38.39
CA GLY A 186 27.33 18.79 -39.72
C GLY A 186 27.36 20.15 -40.42
N GLY A 187 27.10 21.24 -39.71
CA GLY A 187 27.19 22.60 -40.19
C GLY A 187 28.61 22.99 -40.63
N ILE A 188 29.63 22.64 -39.84
CA ILE A 188 31.04 22.89 -40.15
C ILE A 188 31.47 22.13 -41.41
N VAL A 189 31.11 20.85 -41.53
CA VAL A 189 31.43 20.03 -42.70
C VAL A 189 30.77 20.59 -43.97
N PHE A 190 29.50 20.99 -43.86
CA PHE A 190 28.75 21.56 -44.97
C PHE A 190 29.41 22.89 -45.47
N THR A 191 29.80 23.76 -44.54
CA THR A 191 30.48 25.03 -44.88
C THR A 191 31.83 24.79 -45.51
N ALA A 192 32.61 23.81 -45.05
CA ALA A 192 33.89 23.43 -45.64
C ALA A 192 33.73 22.90 -47.07
N LEU A 193 32.72 22.10 -47.35
CA LEU A 193 32.40 21.59 -48.68
C LEU A 193 31.95 22.69 -49.65
N GLN A 194 31.16 23.67 -49.19
CA GLN A 194 30.81 24.84 -50.03
C GLN A 194 32.02 25.69 -50.40
N ASN A 195 32.93 25.97 -49.45
CA ASN A 195 34.11 26.72 -49.68
C ASN A 195 35.08 26.01 -50.65
N SER A 196 35.18 24.68 -50.58
CA SER A 196 36.03 23.92 -51.52
C SER A 196 35.51 23.94 -52.97
N ASN A 197 34.19 23.97 -53.15
CA ASN A 197 33.57 24.08 -54.46
C ASN A 197 33.61 25.49 -55.03
N SER A 198 33.80 26.52 -54.21
CA SER A 198 33.93 27.94 -54.69
C SER A 198 35.32 28.31 -55.16
N GLN A 199 36.33 27.44 -54.97
CA GLN A 199 37.70 27.64 -55.47
C GLN A 199 38.01 26.86 -56.79
N ALA A 200 37.02 26.71 -57.66
CA ALA A 200 37.30 26.25 -59.02
C ALA A 200 38.17 27.31 -59.68
N PRO A 201 39.35 26.96 -60.28
CA PRO A 201 40.23 27.92 -60.88
C PRO A 201 39.53 28.55 -62.10
N ASP A 202 39.59 29.87 -62.13
CA ASP A 202 39.09 30.69 -63.24
C ASP A 202 39.78 30.25 -64.57
N PRO A 203 39.04 29.72 -65.57
CA PRO A 203 39.66 29.19 -66.81
C PRO A 203 40.15 30.26 -67.74
N ASN A 204 40.24 31.57 -67.37
CA ASN A 204 40.60 32.69 -68.22
C ASN A 204 41.91 33.37 -67.88
N VAL A 205 42.93 32.63 -67.43
CA VAL A 205 44.31 33.22 -67.45
C VAL A 205 44.89 32.96 -68.78
N THR A 206 44.63 33.83 -69.72
CA THR A 206 45.36 33.95 -71.01
C THR A 206 46.80 34.37 -70.75
N LEU A 207 47.74 33.44 -70.94
CA LEU A 207 49.14 33.69 -71.00
C LEU A 207 49.42 34.57 -72.27
N LYS A 208 49.78 35.87 -72.09
CA LYS A 208 50.37 36.66 -73.16
C LYS A 208 51.76 36.11 -73.45
N PRO A 209 52.10 35.85 -74.74
CA PRO A 209 53.44 35.49 -75.10
C PRO A 209 54.34 36.73 -74.98
N ALA A 210 55.51 36.62 -74.33
CA ALA A 210 56.57 37.58 -74.37
C ALA A 210 57.24 37.45 -75.75
N LEU A 211 57.22 38.56 -76.52
CA LEU A 211 58.07 38.79 -77.71
C LEU A 211 59.22 39.62 -77.27
N GLU A 212 60.43 39.08 -77.55
CA GLU A 212 61.76 39.68 -77.62
C GLU A 212 62.39 40.30 -76.39
#